data_3fdaf4259f79b5133b630cc8b41e1caf
#
_entry.id   3fdaf4259f79b5133b630cc8b41e1caf
#
_cell.length_a   1.000
_cell.length_b   1.000
_cell.length_c   1.000
_cell.angle_alpha   90.00
_cell.angle_beta   90.00
_cell.angle_gamma   90.00
#
_symmetry.space_group_name_H-M   'P 1'
#
loop_
_entity.id
_entity.type
_entity.pdbx_description
1 polymer ?
#
loop_
_entity_poly.entity_id
_entity_poly.type
_entity_poly.pdbx_seq_one_letter_code
_entity_poly.pdbx_strand_id
1 'polypeptide(L)'
;FARFPFQFQSALPRLLIGLRPRWLQHIGNHKVLEDDQIFLHWQERTLEAAGGSAAAERAFFLPTSADVYVAALHRWLNHNGGEPFAGQPLPDRQPTTALMDRYVSHTIHCRSCSTALIWIRRAQPVCWGLLWSGAILIGINGGLGLISIGLIVSASGALGLRQTKRWERGLLAGDGQAPRNQPSRP
;
A
#
# COMPACT_ATOMS: atom_id res chain seq x y z
N PHE A 1 0.97 6.35 -15.45
CA PHE A 1 1.76 7.31 -14.63
C PHE A 1 0.89 8.53 -14.34
N ALA A 2 0.34 8.63 -13.12
CA ALA A 2 -0.31 9.85 -12.67
C ALA A 2 0.79 10.85 -12.23
N ARG A 3 0.91 11.96 -12.91
CA ARG A 3 1.75 13.08 -12.49
C ARG A 3 0.84 14.13 -11.86
N PHE A 4 0.97 14.30 -10.56
CA PHE A 4 0.34 15.43 -9.88
C PHE A 4 1.31 16.62 -9.94
N PRO A 5 0.97 17.70 -10.63
CA PRO A 5 1.84 18.88 -10.73
C PRO A 5 1.75 19.73 -9.47
N PHE A 6 2.15 19.18 -8.33
CA PHE A 6 2.30 19.96 -7.10
C PHE A 6 3.58 20.79 -7.18
N GLN A 7 3.44 22.09 -7.34
CA GLN A 7 4.54 23.02 -7.18
C GLN A 7 4.57 23.46 -5.69
N PHE A 8 5.51 22.93 -4.94
CA PHE A 8 5.78 23.45 -3.60
C PHE A 8 6.46 24.81 -3.72
N GLN A 9 5.81 25.84 -3.21
CA GLN A 9 6.34 27.21 -3.21
C GLN A 9 7.55 27.38 -2.28
N SER A 10 7.69 26.49 -1.26
CA SER A 10 8.81 26.50 -0.32
C SER A 10 9.82 25.38 -0.62
N ALA A 11 11.11 25.70 -0.45
CA ALA A 11 12.21 24.77 -0.72
C ALA A 11 12.26 23.59 0.29
N LEU A 12 11.85 23.81 1.55
CA LEU A 12 11.95 22.81 2.61
C LEU A 12 11.10 21.55 2.37
N PRO A 13 9.79 21.61 2.05
CA PRO A 13 9.00 20.42 1.72
C PRO A 13 9.54 19.70 0.50
N ARG A 14 10.02 20.44 -0.51
CA ARG A 14 10.62 19.86 -1.73
C ARG A 14 11.87 19.05 -1.40
N LEU A 15 12.74 19.58 -0.53
CA LEU A 15 13.94 18.89 -0.06
C LEU A 15 13.57 17.64 0.75
N LEU A 16 12.67 17.75 1.72
CA LEU A 16 12.24 16.64 2.57
C LEU A 16 11.60 15.50 1.78
N ILE A 17 10.82 15.81 0.75
CA ILE A 17 10.24 14.79 -0.14
C ILE A 17 11.32 14.17 -1.02
N GLY A 18 12.27 14.98 -1.53
CA GLY A 18 13.39 14.50 -2.34
C GLY A 18 14.36 13.58 -1.58
N LEU A 19 14.51 13.76 -0.28
CA LEU A 19 15.33 12.91 0.58
C LEU A 19 14.69 11.55 0.92
N ARG A 20 13.37 11.40 0.72
CA ARG A 20 12.70 10.12 1.00
C ARG A 20 13.07 9.08 -0.07
N PRO A 21 13.51 7.87 0.32
CA PRO A 21 13.73 6.79 -0.61
C PRO A 21 12.47 6.44 -1.41
N ARG A 22 12.61 6.11 -2.68
CA ARG A 22 11.47 5.80 -3.58
C ARG A 22 10.56 4.71 -3.03
N TRP A 23 11.12 3.64 -2.45
CA TRP A 23 10.32 2.56 -1.87
C TRP A 23 9.42 3.04 -0.73
N LEU A 24 9.86 4.03 0.08
CA LEU A 24 9.05 4.60 1.15
C LEU A 24 7.91 5.48 0.60
N GLN A 25 8.17 6.18 -0.52
CA GLN A 25 7.13 6.93 -1.24
C GLN A 25 6.10 5.96 -1.84
N HIS A 26 6.55 4.81 -2.38
CA HIS A 26 5.66 3.79 -2.93
C HIS A 26 4.73 3.22 -1.85
N ILE A 27 5.22 2.90 -0.65
CA ILE A 27 4.36 2.44 0.45
C ILE A 27 3.24 3.45 0.75
N GLY A 28 3.57 4.76 0.76
CA GLY A 28 2.57 5.81 0.98
C GLY A 28 1.56 5.93 -0.16
N ASN A 29 2.02 5.88 -1.40
CA ASN A 29 1.16 6.02 -2.58
C ASN A 29 0.26 4.81 -2.80
N HIS A 30 0.77 3.60 -2.54
CA HIS A 30 -0.03 2.37 -2.65
C HIS A 30 -1.22 2.37 -1.70
N LYS A 31 -1.07 2.96 -0.54
CA LYS A 31 -2.15 3.05 0.43
C LYS A 31 -3.40 3.76 -0.13
N VAL A 32 -3.20 4.75 -1.00
CA VAL A 32 -4.30 5.46 -1.68
C VAL A 32 -4.89 4.60 -2.80
N LEU A 33 -4.04 3.99 -3.64
CA LEU A 33 -4.49 3.22 -4.81
C LEU A 33 -5.12 1.88 -4.45
N GLU A 34 -4.67 1.24 -3.37
CA GLU A 34 -5.19 -0.06 -2.94
C GLU A 34 -6.58 0.05 -2.30
N ASP A 35 -6.89 1.17 -1.66
CA ASP A 35 -8.24 1.41 -1.15
C ASP A 35 -9.26 1.40 -2.30
N ASP A 36 -8.90 1.94 -3.46
CA ASP A 36 -9.74 1.95 -4.67
C ASP A 36 -9.86 0.55 -5.32
N GLN A 37 -8.83 -0.29 -5.21
CA GLN A 37 -8.81 -1.61 -5.85
C GLN A 37 -9.94 -2.53 -5.36
N ILE A 38 -10.28 -2.49 -4.08
CA ILE A 38 -11.40 -3.27 -3.52
C ILE A 38 -12.73 -2.82 -4.13
N PHE A 39 -12.91 -1.51 -4.28
CA PHE A 39 -14.12 -0.96 -4.90
C PHE A 39 -14.22 -1.35 -6.37
N LEU A 40 -13.15 -1.23 -7.13
CA LEU A 40 -13.13 -1.63 -8.53
C LEU A 40 -13.49 -3.10 -8.70
N HIS A 41 -12.97 -3.98 -7.84
CA HIS A 41 -13.30 -5.40 -7.87
C HIS A 41 -14.80 -5.69 -7.62
N TRP A 42 -15.45 -4.93 -6.75
CA TRP A 42 -16.88 -5.09 -6.51
C TRP A 42 -17.73 -4.39 -7.57
N GLN A 43 -17.29 -3.22 -8.01
CA GLN A 43 -17.96 -2.45 -9.06
C GLN A 43 -18.07 -3.25 -10.36
N GLU A 44 -16.98 -3.89 -10.76
CA GLU A 44 -16.94 -4.74 -11.95
C GLU A 44 -18.01 -5.85 -11.89
N ARG A 45 -18.12 -6.55 -10.75
CA ARG A 45 -19.12 -7.62 -10.56
C ARG A 45 -20.55 -7.11 -10.52
N THR A 46 -20.75 -5.97 -9.89
CA THR A 46 -22.08 -5.33 -9.86
C THR A 46 -22.48 -4.90 -11.25
N LEU A 47 -21.57 -4.37 -12.02
CA LEU A 47 -21.81 -3.94 -13.40
C LEU A 47 -22.12 -5.12 -14.31
N GLU A 48 -21.36 -6.22 -14.20
CA GLU A 48 -21.63 -7.44 -14.97
C GLU A 48 -23.00 -8.03 -14.64
N ALA A 49 -23.33 -8.13 -13.35
CA ALA A 49 -24.66 -8.60 -12.91
C ALA A 49 -25.80 -7.71 -13.41
N ALA A 50 -25.55 -6.43 -13.65
CA ALA A 50 -26.51 -5.48 -14.20
C ALA A 50 -26.64 -5.52 -15.73
N GLY A 51 -25.76 -6.27 -16.43
CA GLY A 51 -25.74 -6.38 -17.89
C GLY A 51 -24.57 -5.68 -18.57
N GLY A 52 -23.43 -5.53 -17.85
CA GLY A 52 -22.18 -4.99 -18.37
C GLY A 52 -22.18 -3.47 -18.55
N SER A 53 -21.23 -2.96 -19.35
CA SER A 53 -21.03 -1.53 -19.59
C SER A 53 -22.28 -0.81 -20.11
N ALA A 54 -23.15 -1.51 -20.84
CA ALA A 54 -24.42 -0.96 -21.33
C ALA A 54 -25.39 -0.55 -20.18
N ALA A 55 -25.24 -1.16 -19.01
CA ALA A 55 -26.06 -0.87 -17.83
C ALA A 55 -25.43 0.20 -16.92
N ALA A 56 -24.24 0.70 -17.20
CA ALA A 56 -23.46 1.57 -16.29
C ALA A 56 -24.23 2.82 -15.84
N GLU A 57 -24.94 3.49 -16.75
CA GLU A 57 -25.71 4.69 -16.43
C GLU A 57 -26.90 4.42 -15.49
N ARG A 58 -27.40 3.18 -15.46
CA ARG A 58 -28.48 2.75 -14.55
C ARG A 58 -27.96 2.13 -13.27
N ALA A 59 -26.77 1.52 -13.32
CA ALA A 59 -26.15 0.83 -12.19
C ALA A 59 -25.44 1.80 -11.23
N PHE A 60 -24.98 2.95 -11.72
CA PHE A 60 -24.21 3.91 -10.92
C PHE A 60 -24.97 5.24 -10.77
N PHE A 61 -24.90 5.76 -9.55
CA PHE A 61 -25.36 7.12 -9.29
C PHE A 61 -24.20 8.10 -9.54
N LEU A 62 -24.32 8.91 -10.59
CA LEU A 62 -23.28 9.82 -11.08
C LEU A 62 -23.75 11.29 -10.96
N PRO A 63 -23.79 11.87 -9.73
CA PRO A 63 -24.44 13.17 -9.48
C PRO A 63 -23.55 14.38 -9.74
N THR A 64 -22.25 14.19 -9.93
CA THR A 64 -21.28 15.31 -9.96
C THR A 64 -20.82 15.66 -11.38
N SER A 65 -20.32 16.89 -11.57
CA SER A 65 -19.71 17.30 -12.82
C SER A 65 -18.45 16.48 -13.19
N ALA A 66 -17.76 15.93 -12.22
CA ALA A 66 -16.62 15.04 -12.44
C ALA A 66 -17.03 13.69 -13.08
N ASP A 67 -18.26 13.22 -12.77
CA ASP A 67 -18.80 11.97 -13.27
C ASP A 67 -19.17 12.02 -14.77
N VAL A 68 -19.25 13.21 -15.34
CA VAL A 68 -19.52 13.39 -16.78
C VAL A 68 -18.48 12.65 -17.64
N TYR A 69 -17.23 12.62 -17.22
CA TYR A 69 -16.17 11.89 -17.94
C TYR A 69 -16.34 10.38 -17.81
N VAL A 70 -16.77 9.89 -16.66
CA VAL A 70 -17.06 8.46 -16.44
C VAL A 70 -18.22 8.02 -17.34
N ALA A 71 -19.32 8.76 -17.34
CA ALA A 71 -20.46 8.51 -18.20
C ALA A 71 -20.10 8.59 -19.70
N ALA A 72 -19.27 9.57 -20.07
CA ALA A 72 -18.78 9.71 -21.44
C ALA A 72 -17.91 8.53 -21.87
N LEU A 73 -17.04 8.01 -20.97
CA LEU A 73 -16.21 6.84 -21.23
C LEU A 73 -17.08 5.60 -21.49
N HIS A 74 -18.07 5.32 -20.63
CA HIS A 74 -18.97 4.18 -20.82
C HIS A 74 -19.76 4.30 -22.13
N ARG A 75 -20.27 5.49 -22.45
CA ARG A 75 -20.96 5.72 -23.74
C ARG A 75 -20.02 5.50 -24.93
N TRP A 76 -18.81 5.97 -24.85
CA TRP A 76 -17.80 5.79 -25.90
C TRP A 76 -17.47 4.31 -26.09
N LEU A 77 -17.25 3.55 -25.00
CA LEU A 77 -17.00 2.11 -25.06
C LEU A 77 -18.17 1.38 -25.73
N ASN A 78 -19.39 1.66 -25.32
CA ASN A 78 -20.60 1.03 -25.87
C ASN A 78 -20.82 1.35 -27.36
N HIS A 79 -20.42 2.54 -27.80
CA HIS A 79 -20.55 2.96 -29.20
C HIS A 79 -19.43 2.39 -30.09
N ASN A 80 -18.23 2.18 -29.55
CA ASN A 80 -17.03 1.79 -30.31
C ASN A 80 -16.64 0.31 -30.15
N GLY A 81 -17.58 -0.57 -29.92
CA GLY A 81 -17.35 -2.01 -29.91
C GLY A 81 -17.50 -2.70 -28.56
N GLY A 82 -17.93 -1.96 -27.54
CA GLY A 82 -18.23 -2.52 -26.23
C GLY A 82 -17.00 -2.70 -25.34
N GLU A 83 -17.12 -3.56 -24.37
CA GLU A 83 -16.09 -3.81 -23.38
C GLU A 83 -14.89 -4.54 -23.99
N PRO A 84 -13.65 -4.21 -23.62
CA PRO A 84 -12.43 -4.88 -24.13
C PRO A 84 -12.42 -6.39 -23.89
N PHE A 85 -13.16 -6.87 -22.90
CA PHE A 85 -13.27 -8.28 -22.50
C PHE A 85 -14.67 -8.84 -22.68
N ALA A 86 -15.47 -8.25 -23.58
CA ALA A 86 -16.85 -8.68 -23.83
C ALA A 86 -16.91 -10.21 -24.12
N GLY A 87 -17.84 -10.89 -23.44
CA GLY A 87 -18.03 -12.33 -23.58
C GLY A 87 -17.03 -13.20 -22.80
N GLN A 88 -16.08 -12.63 -22.09
CA GLN A 88 -15.24 -13.37 -21.16
C GLN A 88 -15.86 -13.36 -19.76
N PRO A 89 -16.04 -14.52 -19.11
CA PRO A 89 -16.54 -14.55 -17.76
C PRO A 89 -15.55 -13.88 -16.81
N LEU A 90 -16.05 -13.11 -15.85
CA LEU A 90 -15.19 -12.59 -14.79
C LEU A 90 -14.55 -13.73 -14.00
N PRO A 91 -13.27 -13.58 -13.63
CA PRO A 91 -12.62 -14.54 -12.75
C PRO A 91 -13.32 -14.59 -11.39
N ASP A 92 -13.16 -15.70 -10.67
CA ASP A 92 -13.77 -15.91 -9.36
C ASP A 92 -13.46 -14.76 -8.40
N ARG A 93 -14.39 -14.52 -7.49
CA ARG A 93 -14.25 -13.49 -6.47
C ARG A 93 -13.01 -13.75 -5.61
N GLN A 94 -12.09 -12.80 -5.63
CA GLN A 94 -10.88 -12.87 -4.84
C GLN A 94 -11.13 -12.45 -3.39
N PRO A 95 -10.51 -13.12 -2.40
CA PRO A 95 -10.54 -12.68 -1.01
C PRO A 95 -9.77 -11.36 -0.86
N THR A 96 -10.16 -10.55 0.13
CA THR A 96 -9.51 -9.26 0.41
C THR A 96 -7.99 -9.39 0.60
N THR A 97 -7.53 -10.48 1.19
CA THR A 97 -6.09 -10.76 1.37
C THR A 97 -5.33 -10.89 0.06
N ALA A 98 -5.95 -11.48 -0.97
CA ALA A 98 -5.34 -11.58 -2.30
C ALA A 98 -5.38 -10.24 -3.04
N LEU A 99 -6.47 -9.49 -2.92
CA LEU A 99 -6.58 -8.15 -3.49
C LEU A 99 -5.57 -7.17 -2.89
N MET A 100 -5.22 -7.36 -1.60
CA MET A 100 -4.25 -6.53 -0.87
C MET A 100 -2.82 -7.09 -0.89
N ASP A 101 -2.54 -8.11 -1.69
CA ASP A 101 -1.20 -8.67 -1.83
C ASP A 101 -0.30 -7.71 -2.65
N ARG A 102 0.33 -6.79 -1.94
CA ARG A 102 1.26 -5.82 -2.53
C ARG A 102 2.55 -6.47 -3.02
N TYR A 103 2.93 -7.58 -2.45
CA TYR A 103 4.14 -8.28 -2.90
C TYR A 103 4.00 -8.73 -4.34
N VAL A 104 2.93 -9.43 -4.67
CA VAL A 104 2.66 -9.93 -6.02
C VAL A 104 2.28 -8.78 -6.97
N SER A 105 1.45 -7.84 -6.53
CA SER A 105 0.97 -6.75 -7.41
C SER A 105 2.05 -5.70 -7.74
N HIS A 106 3.02 -5.47 -6.85
CA HIS A 106 4.00 -4.41 -7.04
C HIS A 106 5.43 -4.78 -6.65
N THR A 107 5.67 -5.29 -5.44
CA THR A 107 7.01 -5.32 -4.85
C THR A 107 8.00 -6.17 -5.63
N ILE A 108 7.59 -7.33 -6.15
CA ILE A 108 8.45 -8.21 -6.95
C ILE A 108 8.85 -7.57 -8.29
N HIS A 109 8.00 -6.72 -8.85
CA HIS A 109 8.21 -6.07 -10.15
C HIS A 109 8.95 -4.73 -10.03
N CYS A 110 8.98 -4.14 -8.83
CA CYS A 110 9.63 -2.86 -8.59
C CYS A 110 11.02 -3.02 -8.01
N ARG A 111 12.06 -2.68 -8.78
CA ARG A 111 13.46 -2.76 -8.34
C ARG A 111 13.73 -2.04 -7.01
N SER A 112 13.12 -0.86 -6.81
CA SER A 112 13.30 -0.09 -5.58
C SER A 112 12.72 -0.80 -4.36
N CYS A 113 11.49 -1.36 -4.49
CA CYS A 113 10.80 -2.03 -3.39
C CYS A 113 11.38 -3.41 -3.10
N SER A 114 11.72 -4.20 -4.12
CA SER A 114 12.34 -5.52 -3.95
C SER A 114 13.73 -5.42 -3.30
N THR A 115 14.56 -4.47 -3.75
CA THR A 115 15.86 -4.21 -3.14
C THR A 115 15.71 -3.76 -1.69
N ALA A 116 14.78 -2.84 -1.41
CA ALA A 116 14.52 -2.40 -0.04
C ALA A 116 14.08 -3.55 0.87
N LEU A 117 13.21 -4.44 0.39
CA LEU A 117 12.77 -5.62 1.14
C LEU A 117 13.94 -6.52 1.54
N ILE A 118 14.87 -6.77 0.61
CA ILE A 118 16.09 -7.56 0.89
C ILE A 118 16.93 -6.90 1.99
N TRP A 119 17.18 -5.60 1.89
CA TRP A 119 17.98 -4.88 2.90
C TRP A 119 17.29 -4.80 4.25
N ILE A 120 15.97 -4.59 4.28
CA ILE A 120 15.17 -4.59 5.51
C ILE A 120 15.29 -5.94 6.21
N ARG A 121 15.12 -7.05 5.47
CA ARG A 121 15.26 -8.40 6.01
C ARG A 121 16.66 -8.69 6.52
N ARG A 122 17.70 -8.23 5.84
CA ARG A 122 19.10 -8.35 6.29
C ARG A 122 19.41 -7.51 7.52
N ALA A 123 18.74 -6.40 7.73
CA ALA A 123 18.90 -5.57 8.91
C ALA A 123 18.27 -6.16 10.18
N GLN A 124 17.23 -7.01 10.05
CA GLN A 124 16.56 -7.60 11.21
C GLN A 124 17.47 -8.43 12.13
N PRO A 125 18.33 -9.35 11.64
CA PRO A 125 19.24 -10.09 12.50
C PRO A 125 20.25 -9.17 13.20
N VAL A 126 20.68 -8.08 12.58
CA VAL A 126 21.54 -7.07 13.24
C VAL A 126 20.79 -6.40 14.40
N CYS A 127 19.53 -6.02 14.19
CA CYS A 127 18.69 -5.46 15.25
C CYS A 127 18.47 -6.46 16.40
N TRP A 128 18.29 -7.76 16.09
CA TRP A 128 18.24 -8.81 17.09
C TRP A 128 19.55 -8.93 17.87
N GLY A 129 20.69 -8.88 17.17
CA GLY A 129 22.01 -8.87 17.81
C GLY A 129 22.20 -7.70 18.77
N LEU A 130 21.80 -6.49 18.36
CA LEU A 130 21.82 -5.31 19.24
C LEU A 130 20.91 -5.48 20.46
N LEU A 131 19.70 -5.99 20.27
CA LEU A 131 18.77 -6.24 21.37
C LEU A 131 19.37 -7.16 22.42
N TRP A 132 19.90 -8.31 22.00
CA TRP A 132 20.46 -9.30 22.91
C TRP A 132 21.79 -8.87 23.51
N SER A 133 22.70 -8.22 22.74
CA SER A 133 23.96 -7.72 23.28
C SER A 133 23.73 -6.64 24.34
N GLY A 134 22.75 -5.75 24.14
CA GLY A 134 22.37 -4.77 25.14
C GLY A 134 21.79 -5.44 26.40
N ALA A 135 20.96 -6.47 26.26
CA ALA A 135 20.44 -7.23 27.39
C ALA A 135 21.55 -7.94 28.20
N ILE A 136 22.54 -8.51 27.51
CA ILE A 136 23.71 -9.13 28.16
C ILE A 136 24.51 -8.09 28.92
N LEU A 137 24.76 -6.90 28.34
CA LEU A 137 25.48 -5.80 29.03
C LEU A 137 24.79 -5.35 30.32
N ILE A 138 23.45 -5.35 30.35
CA ILE A 138 22.67 -5.04 31.55
C ILE A 138 22.87 -6.11 32.62
N GLY A 139 22.95 -7.39 32.21
CA GLY A 139 23.13 -8.53 33.13
C GLY A 139 24.54 -8.63 33.72
N ILE A 140 25.56 -8.00 33.12
CA ILE A 140 26.91 -7.96 33.64
C ILE A 140 26.98 -6.91 34.77
N ASN A 141 27.48 -7.31 35.94
CA ASN A 141 27.58 -6.48 37.15
C ASN A 141 28.66 -5.38 37.02
N GLY A 142 28.49 -4.50 36.01
CA GLY A 142 29.49 -3.51 35.58
C GLY A 142 29.20 -2.06 36.00
N GLY A 143 28.30 -1.85 36.96
CA GLY A 143 27.94 -0.52 37.44
C GLY A 143 27.02 0.26 36.50
N LEU A 144 26.58 1.45 36.94
CA LEU A 144 25.55 2.26 36.26
C LEU A 144 25.90 2.61 34.81
N GLY A 145 27.17 2.77 34.48
CA GLY A 145 27.63 3.11 33.11
C GLY A 145 27.34 2.00 32.11
N LEU A 146 27.66 0.73 32.43
CA LEU A 146 27.37 -0.40 31.55
C LEU A 146 25.87 -0.69 31.43
N ILE A 147 25.12 -0.51 32.49
CA ILE A 147 23.66 -0.64 32.48
C ILE A 147 23.06 0.41 31.52
N SER A 148 23.48 1.66 31.60
CA SER A 148 23.00 2.72 30.70
C SER A 148 23.30 2.44 29.24
N ILE A 149 24.50 2.02 28.91
CA ILE A 149 24.90 1.61 27.54
C ILE A 149 24.05 0.42 27.08
N GLY A 150 23.91 -0.60 27.92
CA GLY A 150 23.09 -1.77 27.62
C GLY A 150 21.64 -1.43 27.30
N LEU A 151 21.03 -0.51 28.08
CA LEU A 151 19.68 -0.01 27.83
C LEU A 151 19.54 0.70 26.48
N ILE A 152 20.50 1.60 26.16
CA ILE A 152 20.49 2.32 24.88
C ILE A 152 20.63 1.35 23.70
N VAL A 153 21.55 0.40 23.78
CA VAL A 153 21.80 -0.60 22.72
C VAL A 153 20.58 -1.51 22.54
N SER A 154 20.00 -2.02 23.65
CA SER A 154 18.82 -2.88 23.61
C SER A 154 17.59 -2.13 23.07
N ALA A 155 17.37 -0.89 23.53
CA ALA A 155 16.28 -0.06 23.03
C ALA A 155 16.44 0.24 21.52
N SER A 156 17.65 0.53 21.05
CA SER A 156 17.94 0.74 19.63
C SER A 156 17.64 -0.50 18.79
N GLY A 157 18.01 -1.69 19.28
CA GLY A 157 17.68 -2.97 18.65
C GLY A 157 16.18 -3.20 18.57
N ALA A 158 15.45 -2.97 19.66
CA ALA A 158 13.98 -3.13 19.72
C ALA A 158 13.26 -2.16 18.77
N LEU A 159 13.64 -0.89 18.75
CA LEU A 159 13.10 0.11 17.84
C LEU A 159 13.40 -0.22 16.38
N GLY A 160 14.64 -0.65 16.09
CA GLY A 160 15.03 -1.12 14.76
C GLY A 160 14.19 -2.30 14.28
N LEU A 161 13.96 -3.31 15.13
CA LEU A 161 13.10 -4.44 14.83
C LEU A 161 11.65 -4.01 14.55
N ARG A 162 11.11 -3.14 15.41
CA ARG A 162 9.75 -2.62 15.21
C ARG A 162 9.63 -1.90 13.88
N GLN A 163 10.61 -1.06 13.56
CA GLN A 163 10.58 -0.27 12.34
C GLN A 163 10.77 -1.13 11.09
N THR A 164 11.74 -2.05 11.09
CA THR A 164 11.99 -2.95 9.96
C THR A 164 10.80 -3.87 9.69
N LYS A 165 10.17 -4.43 10.73
CA LYS A 165 8.93 -5.22 10.60
C LYS A 165 7.76 -4.40 10.07
N ARG A 166 7.66 -3.11 10.46
CA ARG A 166 6.63 -2.21 9.91
C ARG A 166 6.85 -1.97 8.42
N TRP A 167 8.07 -1.70 8.00
CA TRP A 167 8.40 -1.49 6.59
C TRP A 167 8.23 -2.76 5.78
N GLU A 168 8.67 -3.91 6.29
CA GLU A 168 8.47 -5.20 5.63
C GLU A 168 6.99 -5.46 5.38
N ARG A 169 6.14 -5.33 6.40
CA ARG A 169 4.68 -5.46 6.23
C ARG A 169 4.14 -4.50 5.16
N GLY A 170 4.58 -3.24 5.18
CA GLY A 170 4.19 -2.25 4.18
C GLY A 170 4.64 -2.57 2.75
N LEU A 171 5.65 -3.40 2.55
CA LEU A 171 6.09 -3.87 1.23
C LEU A 171 5.41 -5.18 0.81
N LEU A 172 4.86 -5.95 1.73
CA LEU A 172 4.23 -7.24 1.47
C LEU A 172 2.71 -7.15 1.28
N ALA A 173 2.04 -6.31 2.07
CA ALA A 173 0.59 -6.24 2.04
C ALA A 173 0.07 -4.82 2.27
N GLY A 174 -1.10 -4.52 1.74
CA GLY A 174 -1.89 -3.36 2.11
C GLY A 174 -2.45 -3.49 3.54
N ASP A 175 -2.93 -2.38 4.08
CA ASP A 175 -3.46 -2.34 5.45
C ASP A 175 -4.77 -3.15 5.62
N GLY A 176 -5.39 -3.60 4.52
CA GLY A 176 -6.61 -4.44 4.51
C GLY A 176 -7.82 -3.81 5.21
N GLN A 177 -7.71 -2.52 5.56
CA GLN A 177 -8.82 -1.81 6.16
C GLN A 177 -9.88 -1.53 5.10
N ALA A 178 -11.11 -1.95 5.39
CA ALA A 178 -12.24 -1.57 4.58
C ALA A 178 -12.30 -0.04 4.48
N PRO A 179 -12.59 0.51 3.29
CA PRO A 179 -12.79 1.94 3.13
C PRO A 179 -13.81 2.45 4.13
N ARG A 180 -13.59 3.66 4.64
CA ARG A 180 -14.42 4.28 5.71
C ARG A 180 -15.91 4.33 5.42
N ASN A 181 -16.30 4.18 4.16
CA ASN A 181 -17.68 4.26 3.69
C ASN A 181 -18.33 2.90 3.44
N GLN A 182 -17.71 1.78 3.83
CA GLN A 182 -18.41 0.50 3.78
C GLN A 182 -19.48 0.48 4.86
N PRO A 183 -20.74 0.18 4.50
CA PRO A 183 -21.74 -0.10 5.51
C PRO A 183 -21.24 -1.25 6.37
N SER A 184 -21.28 -1.06 7.70
CA SER A 184 -21.04 -2.13 8.65
C SER A 184 -21.84 -3.35 8.20
N ARG A 185 -21.17 -4.47 7.96
CA ARG A 185 -21.84 -5.72 7.62
C ARG A 185 -22.85 -6.05 8.70
N PRO A 186 -24.08 -6.47 8.30
CA PRO A 186 -25.04 -7.00 9.23
C PRO A 186 -24.50 -8.25 9.92
#